data_e184780296387dc624af017d4d5b26fc
#
_entry.id   e184780296387dc624af017d4d5b26fc
#
_cell.length_a   1.000
_cell.length_b   1.000
_cell.length_c   1.000
_cell.angle_alpha   90.00
_cell.angle_beta   90.00
_cell.angle_gamma   90.00
#
_symmetry.space_group_name_H-M   'P 1'
#
loop_
_entity.id
_entity.type
_entity.pdbx_description
1 polymer ?
#
loop_
_entity_poly.entity_id
_entity_poly.type
_entity_poly.pdbx_seq_one_letter_code
_entity_poly.pdbx_strand_id
1 'polypeptide(L)'
;AISLLVGGIGIMNIMLASISERIREIGIRKAVGANTSDVFIQIIIESVVIAVLGGLAGLAASFGLVQVISSLAPTDNTPVITIPAMLVAFGFSVGIGILAGLFPAIKAAKLDPIEALRYG
;
A
#
# COMPACT_ATOMS: atom_id res chain seq x y z
N ALA A 1 -7.35 -13.24 5.55
CA ALA A 1 -7.58 -12.00 6.30
C ALA A 1 -6.38 -11.59 7.15
N ILE A 2 -5.76 -12.52 7.89
CA ILE A 2 -4.58 -12.22 8.71
C ILE A 2 -3.41 -11.76 7.84
N SER A 3 -3.16 -12.42 6.71
CA SER A 3 -2.09 -12.04 5.77
C SER A 3 -2.30 -10.64 5.22
N LEU A 4 -3.54 -10.25 4.94
CA LEU A 4 -3.86 -8.90 4.46
C LEU A 4 -3.59 -7.86 5.54
N LEU A 5 -3.93 -8.15 6.80
CA LEU A 5 -3.66 -7.24 7.90
C LEU A 5 -2.16 -7.06 8.12
N VAL A 6 -1.40 -8.16 8.09
CA VAL A 6 0.08 -8.11 8.20
C VAL A 6 0.68 -7.32 7.05
N GLY A 7 0.20 -7.54 5.84
CA GLY A 7 0.63 -6.79 4.66
C GLY A 7 0.32 -5.30 4.79
N GLY A 8 -0.87 -4.97 5.29
CA GLY A 8 -1.27 -3.59 5.55
C GLY A 8 -0.37 -2.90 6.57
N ILE A 9 -0.03 -3.60 7.66
CA ILE A 9 0.91 -3.09 8.66
C ILE A 9 2.29 -2.87 8.03
N GLY A 10 2.72 -3.78 7.15
CA GLY A 10 3.97 -3.64 6.42
C GLY A 10 3.99 -2.41 5.53
N ILE A 11 2.92 -2.15 4.80
CA ILE A 11 2.77 -0.95 3.97
C ILE A 11 2.84 0.30 4.86
N MET A 12 2.12 0.30 5.97
CA MET A 12 2.13 1.43 6.91
C MET A 12 3.53 1.70 7.43
N ASN A 13 4.26 0.66 7.83
CA ASN A 13 5.62 0.81 8.36
C ASN A 13 6.57 1.36 7.31
N ILE A 14 6.49 0.86 6.07
CA ILE A 14 7.31 1.36 4.96
C ILE A 14 6.98 2.83 4.67
N MET A 15 5.71 3.18 4.64
CA MET A 15 5.27 4.55 4.40
C MET A 15 5.73 5.49 5.51
N LEU A 16 5.63 5.08 6.77
CA LEU A 16 6.11 5.88 7.90
C LEU A 16 7.62 6.09 7.84
N ALA A 17 8.39 5.06 7.52
CA ALA A 17 9.83 5.16 7.35
C ALA A 17 10.19 6.11 6.19
N SER A 18 9.49 5.99 5.07
CA SER A 18 9.69 6.86 3.91
C SER A 18 9.39 8.33 4.25
N ILE A 19 8.32 8.58 4.98
CA ILE A 19 7.96 9.93 5.43
C ILE A 19 9.04 10.48 6.36
N SER A 20 9.53 9.65 7.29
CA SER A 20 10.59 10.06 8.23
C SER A 20 11.87 10.50 7.48
N GLU A 21 12.20 9.80 6.41
CA GLU A 21 13.36 10.16 5.56
C GLU A 21 13.11 11.43 4.74
N ARG A 22 11.84 11.75 4.47
CA ARG A 22 11.45 12.88 3.62
C ARG A 22 10.82 14.03 4.39
N ILE A 23 10.94 14.06 5.72
CA ILE A 23 10.33 15.11 6.57
C ILE A 23 10.75 16.49 6.08
N ARG A 24 12.04 16.68 5.83
CA ARG A 24 12.57 17.97 5.37
C ARG A 24 11.99 18.35 4.00
N GLU A 25 11.93 17.41 3.07
CA GLU A 25 11.37 17.64 1.74
C GLU A 25 9.91 18.04 1.79
N ILE A 26 9.11 17.34 2.61
CA ILE A 26 7.70 17.65 2.82
C ILE A 26 7.56 19.06 3.44
N GLY A 27 8.40 19.37 4.40
CA GLY A 27 8.42 20.69 5.04
C GLY A 27 8.73 21.81 4.05
N ILE A 28 9.69 21.59 3.15
CA ILE A 28 10.03 22.55 2.10
C ILE A 28 8.84 22.75 1.16
N ARG A 29 8.17 21.69 0.74
CA ARG A 29 6.98 21.79 -0.12
C ARG A 29 5.87 22.59 0.54
N LYS A 30 5.62 22.37 1.81
CA LYS A 30 4.62 23.14 2.57
C LYS A 30 5.05 24.61 2.72
N ALA A 31 6.32 24.86 2.94
CA ALA A 31 6.85 26.21 3.12
C ALA A 31 6.71 27.05 1.84
N VAL A 32 6.78 26.42 0.65
CA VAL A 32 6.62 27.12 -0.64
C VAL A 32 5.17 27.15 -1.12
N GLY A 33 4.21 26.74 -0.31
CA GLY A 33 2.80 26.93 -0.57
C GLY A 33 1.98 25.67 -0.83
N ALA A 34 2.53 24.45 -0.69
CA ALA A 34 1.76 23.24 -0.81
C ALA A 34 0.74 23.14 0.33
N ASN A 35 -0.50 22.80 -0.01
CA ASN A 35 -1.55 22.64 0.98
C ASN A 35 -1.42 21.31 1.73
N THR A 36 -2.01 21.25 2.93
CA THR A 36 -2.12 20.01 3.70
C THR A 36 -2.80 18.91 2.90
N SER A 37 -3.86 19.26 2.14
CA SER A 37 -4.56 18.30 1.29
C SER A 37 -3.69 17.77 0.16
N ASP A 38 -2.78 18.56 -0.39
CA ASP A 38 -1.87 18.11 -1.45
C ASP A 38 -0.93 17.03 -0.95
N VAL A 39 -0.36 17.21 0.24
CA VAL A 39 0.51 16.22 0.87
C VAL A 39 -0.28 14.95 1.21
N PHE A 40 -1.48 15.09 1.76
CA PHE A 40 -2.35 13.96 2.10
C PHE A 40 -2.66 13.13 0.85
N ILE A 41 -3.10 13.78 -0.22
CA ILE A 41 -3.45 13.11 -1.48
C ILE A 41 -2.22 12.41 -2.08
N GLN A 42 -1.06 13.04 -2.05
CA GLN A 42 0.18 12.45 -2.55
C GLN A 42 0.49 11.13 -1.84
N ILE A 43 0.41 11.11 -0.52
CA ILE A 43 0.70 9.91 0.26
C ILE A 43 -0.36 8.82 0.01
N ILE A 44 -1.62 9.19 -0.12
CA ILE A 44 -2.69 8.24 -0.46
C ILE A 44 -2.44 7.63 -1.85
N ILE A 45 -2.06 8.43 -2.83
CA ILE A 45 -1.73 7.94 -4.17
C ILE A 45 -0.57 6.95 -4.11
N GLU A 46 0.47 7.24 -3.34
CA GLU A 46 1.60 6.31 -3.15
C GLU A 46 1.14 4.97 -2.58
N SER A 47 0.27 4.99 -1.56
CA SER A 47 -0.25 3.75 -0.96
C SER A 47 -1.14 2.97 -1.92
N VAL A 48 -1.95 3.64 -2.73
CA VAL A 48 -2.77 3.00 -3.77
C VAL A 48 -1.90 2.33 -4.82
N VAL A 49 -0.85 3.00 -5.27
CA VAL A 49 0.10 2.43 -6.25
C VAL A 49 0.75 1.17 -5.69
N ILE A 50 1.23 1.20 -4.45
CA ILE A 50 1.83 0.04 -3.79
C ILE A 50 0.80 -1.10 -3.71
N ALA A 51 -0.43 -0.82 -3.30
CA ALA A 51 -1.48 -1.81 -3.16
C ALA A 51 -1.88 -2.44 -4.50
N VAL A 52 -2.00 -1.63 -5.55
CA VAL A 52 -2.34 -2.10 -6.90
C VAL A 52 -1.22 -2.98 -7.45
N LEU A 53 0.03 -2.53 -7.36
CA LEU A 53 1.17 -3.31 -7.83
C LEU A 53 1.30 -4.62 -7.04
N GLY A 54 1.15 -4.57 -5.72
CA GLY A 54 1.16 -5.75 -4.88
C GLY A 54 0.01 -6.70 -5.18
N GLY A 55 -1.18 -6.17 -5.42
CA GLY A 55 -2.35 -6.96 -5.80
C GLY A 55 -2.17 -7.68 -7.13
N LEU A 56 -1.65 -6.98 -8.13
CA LEU A 56 -1.35 -7.58 -9.43
C LEU A 56 -0.27 -8.64 -9.32
N ALA A 57 0.79 -8.37 -8.57
CA ALA A 57 1.86 -9.35 -8.33
C ALA A 57 1.32 -10.58 -7.59
N GLY A 58 0.44 -10.37 -6.60
CA GLY A 58 -0.20 -11.46 -5.86
C GLY A 58 -1.09 -12.33 -6.74
N LEU A 59 -1.87 -11.73 -7.65
CA LEU A 59 -2.68 -12.46 -8.61
C LEU A 59 -1.80 -13.28 -9.56
N ALA A 60 -0.73 -12.70 -10.08
CA ALA A 60 0.21 -13.41 -10.95
C ALA A 60 0.85 -14.59 -10.21
N ALA A 61 1.27 -14.41 -8.98
CA ALA A 61 1.83 -15.46 -8.14
C ALA A 61 0.80 -16.56 -7.87
N SER A 62 -0.47 -16.19 -7.67
CA SER A 62 -1.56 -17.15 -7.45
C SER A 62 -1.80 -18.03 -8.68
N PHE A 63 -1.79 -17.46 -9.87
CA PHE A 63 -1.90 -18.22 -11.10
C PHE A 63 -0.74 -19.21 -11.24
N GLY A 64 0.50 -18.78 -11.00
CA GLY A 64 1.67 -19.66 -11.04
C GLY A 64 1.57 -20.79 -10.03
N LEU A 65 1.15 -20.49 -8.80
CA LEU A 65 1.00 -21.47 -7.75
C LEU A 65 -0.07 -22.51 -8.07
N VAL A 66 -1.21 -22.08 -8.61
CA VAL A 66 -2.28 -22.99 -9.04
C VAL A 66 -1.79 -23.92 -10.13
N GLN A 67 -1.04 -23.41 -11.11
CA GLN A 67 -0.46 -24.23 -12.18
C GLN A 67 0.48 -25.29 -11.61
N VAL A 68 1.35 -24.93 -10.68
CA VAL A 68 2.28 -25.86 -10.02
C VAL A 68 1.52 -26.93 -9.26
N ILE A 69 0.53 -26.57 -8.44
CA ILE A 69 -0.26 -27.52 -7.66
C ILE A 69 -1.00 -28.48 -8.58
N SER A 70 -1.61 -27.97 -9.66
CA SER A 70 -2.37 -28.79 -10.59
C SER A 70 -1.48 -29.79 -11.32
N SER A 71 -0.22 -29.44 -11.60
CA SER A 71 0.71 -30.34 -12.28
C SER A 71 1.31 -31.40 -11.36
N LEU A 72 1.55 -31.05 -10.08
CA LEU A 72 2.19 -31.96 -9.10
C LEU A 72 1.20 -32.90 -8.43
N ALA A 73 -0.04 -32.50 -8.24
CA ALA A 73 -1.06 -33.28 -7.55
C ALA A 73 -2.41 -33.15 -8.27
N PRO A 74 -2.58 -33.82 -9.43
CA PRO A 74 -3.84 -33.78 -10.17
C PRO A 74 -4.91 -34.57 -9.40
N THR A 75 -5.69 -33.86 -8.61
CA THR A 75 -6.83 -34.42 -7.86
C THR A 75 -8.09 -33.65 -8.24
N ASP A 76 -9.26 -34.21 -7.92
CA ASP A 76 -10.55 -33.55 -8.16
C ASP A 76 -10.70 -32.26 -7.32
N ASN A 77 -9.83 -32.03 -6.35
CA ASN A 77 -9.83 -30.87 -5.45
C ASN A 77 -8.75 -29.85 -5.80
N THR A 78 -8.40 -29.71 -7.08
CA THR A 78 -7.44 -28.67 -7.49
C THR A 78 -8.04 -27.28 -7.29
N PRO A 79 -7.24 -26.31 -6.78
CA PRO A 79 -7.71 -24.94 -6.63
C PRO A 79 -8.05 -24.32 -7.99
N VAL A 80 -9.16 -23.58 -8.04
CA VAL A 80 -9.59 -22.88 -9.25
C VAL A 80 -9.69 -21.40 -8.93
N ILE A 81 -9.09 -20.56 -9.79
CA ILE A 81 -9.21 -19.12 -9.69
C ILE A 81 -10.38 -18.67 -10.56
N THR A 82 -11.40 -18.09 -9.90
CA THR A 82 -12.58 -17.56 -10.59
C THR A 82 -12.47 -16.05 -10.70
N ILE A 83 -13.13 -15.46 -11.71
CA ILE A 83 -13.15 -14.00 -11.88
C ILE A 83 -13.73 -13.28 -10.66
N PRO A 84 -14.89 -13.71 -10.07
CA PRO A 84 -15.38 -13.09 -8.86
C PRO A 84 -14.41 -13.14 -7.69
N ALA A 85 -13.70 -14.25 -7.50
CA ALA A 85 -12.70 -14.37 -6.45
C ALA A 85 -11.52 -13.41 -6.65
N MET A 86 -11.07 -13.25 -7.90
CA MET A 86 -10.01 -12.30 -8.25
C MET A 86 -10.42 -10.87 -7.94
N LEU A 87 -11.65 -10.49 -8.31
CA LEU A 87 -12.15 -9.13 -8.07
C LEU A 87 -12.26 -8.84 -6.58
N VAL A 88 -12.78 -9.79 -5.80
CA VAL A 88 -12.90 -9.65 -4.35
C VAL A 88 -11.52 -9.53 -3.71
N ALA A 89 -10.59 -10.40 -4.06
CA ALA A 89 -9.24 -10.40 -3.51
C ALA A 89 -8.51 -9.10 -3.83
N PHE A 90 -8.57 -8.64 -5.08
CA PHE A 90 -7.94 -7.41 -5.51
C PHE A 90 -8.58 -6.20 -4.82
N GLY A 91 -9.90 -6.15 -4.76
CA GLY A 91 -10.63 -5.07 -4.09
C GLY A 91 -10.28 -4.96 -2.62
N PHE A 92 -10.24 -6.09 -1.90
CA PHE A 92 -9.81 -6.12 -0.50
C PHE A 92 -8.36 -5.67 -0.33
N SER A 93 -7.46 -6.12 -1.21
CA SER A 93 -6.04 -5.76 -1.17
C SER A 93 -5.87 -4.25 -1.32
N VAL A 94 -6.53 -3.65 -2.31
CA VAL A 94 -6.48 -2.19 -2.53
C VAL A 94 -7.10 -1.45 -1.35
N GLY A 95 -8.23 -1.93 -0.84
CA GLY A 95 -8.89 -1.34 0.32
C GLY A 95 -8.01 -1.32 1.55
N ILE A 96 -7.36 -2.44 1.87
CA ILE A 96 -6.42 -2.53 2.99
C ILE A 96 -5.22 -1.61 2.78
N GLY A 97 -4.72 -1.52 1.54
CA GLY A 97 -3.62 -0.61 1.21
C GLY A 97 -3.97 0.86 1.44
N ILE A 98 -5.18 1.26 1.05
CA ILE A 98 -5.67 2.63 1.30
C ILE A 98 -5.79 2.90 2.80
N LEU A 99 -6.39 1.97 3.56
CA LEU A 99 -6.51 2.10 5.00
C LEU A 99 -5.14 2.19 5.68
N ALA A 100 -4.19 1.36 5.24
CA ALA A 100 -2.83 1.38 5.77
C ALA A 100 -2.11 2.70 5.48
N GLY A 101 -2.43 3.35 4.34
CA GLY A 101 -1.86 4.64 3.96
C GLY A 101 -2.48 5.85 4.66
N LEU A 102 -3.66 5.70 5.28
CA LEU A 102 -4.35 6.82 5.91
C LEU A 102 -3.56 7.42 7.07
N PHE A 103 -3.04 6.60 7.98
CA PHE A 103 -2.28 7.09 9.13
C PHE A 103 -1.01 7.82 8.71
N PRO A 104 -0.15 7.24 7.84
CA PRO A 104 1.00 7.97 7.31
C PRO A 104 0.62 9.27 6.60
N ALA A 105 -0.47 9.26 5.81
CA ALA A 105 -0.93 10.43 5.08
C ALA A 105 -1.35 11.56 6.03
N ILE A 106 -2.08 11.23 7.08
CA ILE A 106 -2.49 12.19 8.10
C ILE A 106 -1.26 12.75 8.82
N LYS A 107 -0.32 11.88 9.19
CA LYS A 107 0.91 12.29 9.87
C LYS A 107 1.74 13.24 9.01
N ALA A 108 1.91 12.93 7.72
CA ALA A 108 2.64 13.79 6.80
C ALA A 108 1.93 15.13 6.58
N ALA A 109 0.61 15.10 6.46
CA ALA A 109 -0.19 16.30 6.25
C ALA A 109 -0.14 17.27 7.43
N LYS A 110 0.01 16.75 8.64
CA LYS A 110 0.06 17.56 9.87
C LYS A 110 1.45 18.08 10.22
N LEU A 111 2.47 17.77 9.43
CA LEU A 111 3.83 18.24 9.70
C LEU A 111 3.88 19.77 9.65
N ASP A 112 4.47 20.36 10.68
CA ASP A 112 4.77 21.79 10.72
C ASP A 112 6.02 22.04 9.85
N PRO A 113 5.96 22.94 8.84
CA PRO A 113 7.11 23.23 8.01
C PRO A 113 8.35 23.65 8.79
N ILE A 114 8.18 24.41 9.86
CA ILE A 114 9.29 24.89 10.69
C ILE A 114 9.94 23.73 11.43
N GLU A 115 9.14 22.86 12.04
CA GLU A 115 9.65 21.65 12.71
C GLU A 115 10.31 20.70 11.72
N ALA A 116 9.69 20.50 10.56
CA ALA A 116 10.23 19.61 9.53
C ALA A 116 11.62 20.06 9.08
N LEU A 117 11.85 21.35 8.93
CA LEU A 117 13.15 21.90 8.55
C LEU A 117 14.22 21.74 9.63
N ARG A 118 13.82 21.63 10.91
CA ARG A 118 14.75 21.38 12.01
C ARG A 118 15.33 19.96 12.02
N TYR A 119 14.64 19.02 11.42
CA TYR A 119 15.13 17.62 11.31
C TYR A 119 16.21 17.43 10.24
N GLY A 120 16.43 18.42 9.42
CA GLY A 120 17.49 18.40 8.44
C GLY A 120 18.82 18.85 9.03
#